data_bc8c0992a681fbbbd43827eed8c5b671
#
_entry.id   bc8c0992a681fbbbd43827eed8c5b671
#
_cell.length_a   1.000
_cell.length_b   1.000
_cell.length_c   1.000
_cell.angle_alpha   90.00
_cell.angle_beta   90.00
_cell.angle_gamma   90.00
#
_symmetry.space_group_name_H-M   'P 1'
#
loop_
_entity.id
_entity.type
_entity.pdbx_description
1 polymer ?
#
loop_
_entity_poly.entity_id
_entity_poly.type
_entity_poly.pdbx_seq_one_letter_code
_entity_poly.pdbx_strand_id
1 'polypeptide(L)'
;QSRSNALKSMVFYANKRFDPDHKRFSYEFFPDQKPGITEFKSFSLRDGGNDFDDLYFRDLIIQRTMGSHIDLDWQAGHTAVLYINGGYMGMLNIRERSNEDNVFSNYDGLEDLDMVEISHEKVNNVDQFIEELKEGTSEFYDRFKAFYSEKSHTLAEYEQWMDVKEYLNVIALNFFYGNIDFPGNNLVFWRPNDDDTS
;
A
#
# COMPACT_ATOMS: atom_id res chain seq x y z
N GLN A 1 0.63 -4.47 18.91
CA GLN A 1 -0.32 -5.55 19.21
C GLN A 1 -0.09 -6.75 18.30
N SER A 2 0.01 -6.57 16.96
CA SER A 2 0.23 -7.68 16.00
C SER A 2 1.50 -8.52 16.22
N ARG A 3 2.53 -7.97 16.89
CA ARG A 3 3.76 -8.73 17.21
C ARG A 3 3.56 -9.85 18.23
N SER A 4 2.46 -9.85 18.98
CA SER A 4 2.11 -10.90 19.96
C SER A 4 1.33 -12.06 19.35
N ASN A 5 0.79 -11.93 18.13
CA ASN A 5 0.00 -12.97 17.48
C ASN A 5 0.80 -14.29 17.35
N ALA A 6 0.14 -15.41 17.52
CA ALA A 6 0.79 -16.74 17.45
C ALA A 6 1.36 -17.01 16.06
N LEU A 7 0.60 -16.68 15.03
CA LEU A 7 1.04 -16.71 13.64
C LEU A 7 1.72 -15.40 13.26
N LYS A 8 2.83 -15.46 12.55
CA LYS A 8 3.60 -14.26 12.18
C LYS A 8 3.43 -13.89 10.73
N SER A 9 3.22 -12.62 10.46
CA SER A 9 3.33 -12.09 9.12
C SER A 9 4.75 -12.22 8.58
N MET A 10 4.87 -12.48 7.29
CA MET A 10 6.14 -12.61 6.57
C MET A 10 6.11 -11.76 5.31
N VAL A 11 7.26 -11.27 4.91
CA VAL A 11 7.45 -10.59 3.63
C VAL A 11 8.47 -11.36 2.82
N PHE A 12 8.18 -11.54 1.55
CA PHE A 12 9.05 -12.21 0.60
C PHE A 12 9.55 -11.21 -0.41
N TYR A 13 10.86 -11.21 -0.63
CA TYR A 13 11.54 -10.37 -1.62
C TYR A 13 12.30 -11.25 -2.60
N ALA A 14 12.13 -11.01 -3.89
CA ALA A 14 13.04 -11.54 -4.88
C ALA A 14 14.39 -10.78 -4.77
N ASN A 15 15.45 -11.50 -4.44
CA ASN A 15 16.73 -10.88 -4.15
C ASN A 15 17.85 -11.56 -4.92
N LYS A 16 18.55 -10.80 -5.77
CA LYS A 16 19.70 -11.24 -6.59
C LYS A 16 20.82 -11.92 -5.79
N ARG A 17 20.94 -11.63 -4.50
CA ARG A 17 21.96 -12.24 -3.63
C ARG A 17 21.71 -13.74 -3.45
N PHE A 18 20.44 -14.16 -3.45
CA PHE A 18 20.08 -15.55 -3.21
C PHE A 18 19.70 -16.27 -4.51
N ASP A 19 19.18 -15.54 -5.49
CA ASP A 19 18.85 -16.05 -6.82
C ASP A 19 19.23 -15.00 -7.89
N PRO A 20 20.46 -15.08 -8.43
CA PRO A 20 20.95 -14.09 -9.41
C PRO A 20 20.18 -14.07 -10.72
N ASP A 21 19.57 -15.20 -11.08
CA ASP A 21 18.87 -15.38 -12.36
C ASP A 21 17.42 -14.89 -12.30
N HIS A 22 16.82 -14.87 -11.10
CA HIS A 22 15.43 -14.45 -10.89
C HIS A 22 15.35 -13.24 -9.97
N LYS A 23 15.26 -12.06 -10.58
CA LYS A 23 15.16 -10.77 -9.86
C LYS A 23 13.75 -10.47 -9.37
N ARG A 24 12.78 -11.24 -9.82
CA ARG A 24 11.35 -11.11 -9.56
C ARG A 24 10.71 -12.48 -9.43
N PHE A 25 9.60 -12.53 -8.74
CA PHE A 25 8.72 -13.70 -8.77
C PHE A 25 7.90 -13.62 -10.06
N SER A 26 8.04 -14.63 -10.94
CA SER A 26 7.26 -14.75 -12.17
C SER A 26 6.10 -15.71 -11.93
N TYR A 27 5.01 -15.19 -11.41
CA TYR A 27 3.81 -15.96 -11.12
C TYR A 27 2.58 -15.04 -11.01
N GLU A 28 1.47 -15.44 -11.60
CA GLU A 28 0.20 -14.72 -11.50
C GLU A 28 -0.48 -15.03 -10.16
N PHE A 29 -0.15 -14.28 -9.12
CA PHE A 29 -0.67 -14.53 -7.77
C PHE A 29 -2.17 -14.22 -7.65
N PHE A 30 -2.70 -13.29 -8.44
CA PHE A 30 -4.05 -12.74 -8.28
C PHE A 30 -4.87 -12.74 -9.57
N PRO A 31 -5.01 -13.89 -10.28
CA PRO A 31 -5.61 -13.93 -11.62
C PRO A 31 -7.09 -13.46 -11.66
N ASP A 32 -7.82 -13.67 -10.56
CA ASP A 32 -9.23 -13.27 -10.47
C ASP A 32 -9.45 -11.80 -10.13
N GLN A 33 -8.39 -11.08 -9.74
CA GLN A 33 -8.45 -9.72 -9.25
C GLN A 33 -7.69 -8.74 -10.14
N LYS A 34 -6.49 -9.11 -10.54
CA LYS A 34 -5.59 -8.33 -11.40
C LYS A 34 -4.99 -9.25 -12.47
N PRO A 35 -5.79 -9.67 -13.45
CA PRO A 35 -5.34 -10.60 -14.49
C PRO A 35 -4.20 -10.00 -15.32
N GLY A 36 -3.22 -10.84 -15.65
CA GLY A 36 -2.07 -10.45 -16.46
C GLY A 36 -0.90 -9.85 -15.67
N ILE A 37 -1.06 -9.53 -14.39
CA ILE A 37 0.07 -9.14 -13.55
C ILE A 37 0.80 -10.39 -13.07
N THR A 38 1.99 -10.60 -13.62
CA THR A 38 2.78 -11.83 -13.44
C THR A 38 4.15 -11.59 -12.81
N GLU A 39 4.59 -10.34 -12.65
CA GLU A 39 5.91 -10.00 -12.11
C GLU A 39 5.80 -9.21 -10.81
N PHE A 40 6.40 -9.73 -9.73
CA PHE A 40 6.40 -9.12 -8.41
C PHE A 40 7.83 -9.08 -7.84
N LYS A 41 8.25 -7.94 -7.34
CA LYS A 41 9.49 -7.82 -6.55
C LYS A 41 9.32 -8.31 -5.12
N SER A 42 8.13 -8.06 -4.56
CA SER A 42 7.79 -8.50 -3.20
C SER A 42 6.30 -8.81 -3.05
N PHE A 43 5.98 -9.62 -2.07
CA PHE A 43 4.61 -9.84 -1.58
C PHE A 43 4.64 -10.17 -0.08
N SER A 44 3.50 -10.12 0.57
CA SER A 44 3.38 -10.45 2.00
C SER A 44 2.41 -11.57 2.27
N LEU A 45 2.69 -12.34 3.32
CA LEU A 45 1.73 -13.21 4.00
C LEU A 45 1.37 -12.53 5.32
N ARG A 46 0.12 -12.10 5.48
CA ARG A 46 -0.35 -11.38 6.68
C ARG A 46 -1.22 -12.24 7.56
N ASP A 47 -1.04 -12.07 8.86
CA ASP A 47 -1.72 -12.76 9.96
C ASP A 47 -3.03 -12.09 10.43
N GLY A 48 -3.59 -11.17 9.64
CA GLY A 48 -4.77 -10.38 10.04
C GLY A 48 -4.45 -9.17 10.91
N GLY A 49 -3.24 -9.03 11.44
CA GLY A 49 -2.82 -7.86 12.22
C GLY A 49 -3.65 -7.64 13.48
N ASN A 50 -4.28 -6.47 13.61
CA ASN A 50 -5.14 -6.12 14.76
C ASN A 50 -6.46 -6.92 14.77
N ASP A 51 -6.91 -7.41 13.61
CA ASP A 51 -8.12 -8.21 13.46
C ASP A 51 -7.90 -9.72 13.63
N PHE A 52 -6.72 -10.13 14.17
CA PHE A 52 -6.33 -11.54 14.28
C PHE A 52 -7.36 -12.39 15.05
N ASP A 53 -7.92 -11.85 16.13
CA ASP A 53 -8.90 -12.54 16.98
C ASP A 53 -10.36 -12.19 16.62
N ASP A 54 -10.57 -11.29 15.67
CA ASP A 54 -11.89 -10.84 15.22
C ASP A 54 -12.20 -11.31 13.79
N LEU A 55 -12.34 -10.39 12.85
CA LEU A 55 -12.52 -10.67 11.45
C LEU A 55 -11.16 -10.69 10.74
N TYR A 56 -10.48 -11.80 10.85
CA TYR A 56 -9.12 -12.08 10.39
C TYR A 56 -8.76 -11.55 8.98
N PHE A 57 -9.73 -11.40 8.10
CA PHE A 57 -9.57 -10.94 6.72
C PHE A 57 -10.37 -9.66 6.41
N ARG A 58 -10.69 -8.83 7.42
CA ARG A 58 -11.46 -7.58 7.25
C ARG A 58 -10.85 -6.68 6.18
N ASP A 59 -9.57 -6.37 6.32
CA ASP A 59 -8.83 -5.54 5.38
C ASP A 59 -8.83 -6.15 3.96
N LEU A 60 -8.64 -7.46 3.84
CA LEU A 60 -8.69 -8.16 2.56
C LEU A 60 -10.05 -8.03 1.87
N ILE A 61 -11.16 -8.16 2.63
CA ILE A 61 -12.50 -7.98 2.08
C ILE A 61 -12.69 -6.54 1.59
N ILE A 62 -12.27 -5.56 2.38
CA ILE A 62 -12.37 -4.14 2.03
C ILE A 62 -11.63 -3.88 0.71
N GLN A 63 -10.36 -4.26 0.62
CA GLN A 63 -9.56 -4.11 -0.57
C GLN A 63 -10.22 -4.78 -1.80
N ARG A 64 -10.65 -6.02 -1.66
CA ARG A 64 -11.24 -6.79 -2.75
C ARG A 64 -12.58 -6.25 -3.23
N THR A 65 -13.45 -5.83 -2.32
CA THR A 65 -14.78 -5.30 -2.67
C THR A 65 -14.71 -3.91 -3.28
N MET A 66 -13.65 -3.16 -2.96
CA MET A 66 -13.47 -1.78 -3.43
C MET A 66 -12.72 -1.73 -4.75
N GLY A 67 -11.59 -2.43 -4.84
CA GLY A 67 -10.72 -2.38 -5.99
C GLY A 67 -11.35 -2.81 -7.30
N SER A 68 -12.43 -3.58 -7.25
CA SER A 68 -13.17 -4.00 -8.44
C SER A 68 -14.21 -2.97 -8.92
N HIS A 69 -14.53 -1.94 -8.12
CA HIS A 69 -15.68 -1.05 -8.37
C HIS A 69 -15.35 0.43 -8.31
N ILE A 70 -14.22 0.80 -7.72
CA ILE A 70 -13.82 2.19 -7.50
C ILE A 70 -12.41 2.39 -8.04
N ASP A 71 -12.21 3.50 -8.73
CA ASP A 71 -10.93 3.94 -9.23
C ASP A 71 -10.06 4.43 -8.07
N LEU A 72 -9.18 3.55 -7.60
CA LEU A 72 -8.18 3.82 -6.56
C LEU A 72 -7.10 2.73 -6.54
N ASP A 73 -5.96 3.04 -5.98
CA ASP A 73 -4.92 2.06 -5.68
C ASP A 73 -5.36 1.11 -4.54
N TRP A 74 -5.34 -0.17 -4.83
CA TRP A 74 -5.74 -1.20 -3.89
C TRP A 74 -4.83 -2.42 -3.97
N GLN A 75 -4.78 -3.18 -2.89
CA GLN A 75 -3.98 -4.39 -2.79
C GLN A 75 -4.80 -5.62 -3.12
N ALA A 76 -4.42 -6.35 -4.17
CA ALA A 76 -4.95 -7.68 -4.42
C ALA A 76 -4.48 -8.66 -3.33
N GLY A 77 -5.31 -9.63 -3.03
CA GLY A 77 -4.97 -10.66 -2.05
C GLY A 77 -6.03 -11.75 -1.91
N HIS A 78 -5.61 -12.86 -1.35
CA HIS A 78 -6.50 -13.97 -1.00
C HIS A 78 -5.91 -14.79 0.17
N THR A 79 -6.72 -15.66 0.75
CA THR A 79 -6.26 -16.57 1.81
C THR A 79 -5.34 -17.64 1.25
N ALA A 80 -4.30 -17.99 2.00
CA ALA A 80 -3.34 -19.04 1.68
C ALA A 80 -3.03 -19.89 2.91
N VAL A 81 -2.80 -21.17 2.70
CA VAL A 81 -2.39 -22.11 3.75
C VAL A 81 -0.86 -22.22 3.74
N LEU A 82 -0.27 -21.99 4.91
CA LEU A 82 1.18 -22.05 5.07
C LEU A 82 1.64 -23.40 5.62
N TYR A 83 2.60 -23.99 4.93
CA TYR A 83 3.38 -25.12 5.43
C TYR A 83 4.86 -24.77 5.47
N ILE A 84 5.55 -25.07 6.57
CA ILE A 84 7.00 -24.94 6.70
C ILE A 84 7.57 -26.32 7.03
N ASN A 85 8.50 -26.81 6.21
CA ASN A 85 9.11 -28.13 6.35
C ASN A 85 8.07 -29.27 6.48
N GLY A 86 6.94 -29.16 5.77
CA GLY A 86 5.85 -30.13 5.81
C GLY A 86 4.90 -29.98 7.01
N GLY A 87 5.20 -29.13 7.97
CA GLY A 87 4.33 -28.82 9.12
C GLY A 87 3.32 -27.73 8.78
N TYR A 88 2.05 -27.98 9.07
CA TYR A 88 1.00 -26.96 8.93
C TYR A 88 1.21 -25.84 9.95
N MET A 89 1.28 -24.61 9.47
CA MET A 89 1.52 -23.42 10.30
C MET A 89 0.27 -22.54 10.48
N GLY A 90 -0.73 -22.71 9.63
CA GLY A 90 -1.96 -21.92 9.71
C GLY A 90 -2.36 -21.35 8.38
N MET A 91 -3.38 -20.49 8.41
CA MET A 91 -3.90 -19.75 7.26
C MET A 91 -3.48 -18.29 7.37
N LEU A 92 -2.94 -17.75 6.30
CA LEU A 92 -2.50 -16.36 6.16
C LEU A 92 -3.17 -15.73 4.95
N ASN A 93 -3.06 -14.42 4.84
CA ASN A 93 -3.49 -13.68 3.65
C ASN A 93 -2.27 -13.34 2.80
N ILE A 94 -2.12 -13.98 1.62
CA ILE A 94 -1.15 -13.52 0.61
C ILE A 94 -1.70 -12.25 -0.02
N ARG A 95 -0.86 -11.25 -0.16
CA ARG A 95 -1.28 -9.95 -0.71
C ARG A 95 -0.11 -9.13 -1.25
N GLU A 96 -0.45 -8.19 -2.12
CA GLU A 96 0.44 -7.11 -2.52
C GLU A 96 0.83 -6.23 -1.32
N ARG A 97 1.83 -5.41 -1.51
CA ARG A 97 2.27 -4.43 -0.51
C ARG A 97 2.05 -3.03 -1.07
N SER A 98 1.63 -2.07 -0.22
CA SER A 98 1.57 -0.65 -0.63
C SER A 98 2.97 -0.05 -0.53
N ASN A 99 3.78 -0.26 -1.58
CA ASN A 99 5.14 0.24 -1.69
C ASN A 99 5.52 0.39 -3.18
N GLU A 100 6.75 0.82 -3.45
CA GLU A 100 7.32 0.97 -4.79
C GLU A 100 7.23 -0.31 -5.64
N ASP A 101 7.37 -1.47 -5.02
CA ASP A 101 7.24 -2.76 -5.71
C ASP A 101 5.83 -3.01 -6.25
N ASN A 102 4.80 -2.49 -5.55
CA ASN A 102 3.41 -2.56 -6.00
C ASN A 102 3.18 -1.64 -7.20
N VAL A 103 3.71 -0.43 -7.15
CA VAL A 103 3.66 0.51 -8.29
C VAL A 103 4.33 -0.13 -9.50
N PHE A 104 5.53 -0.69 -9.34
CA PHE A 104 6.20 -1.43 -10.42
C PHE A 104 5.29 -2.50 -11.03
N SER A 105 4.65 -3.33 -10.22
CA SER A 105 3.84 -4.46 -10.71
C SER A 105 2.55 -4.01 -11.41
N ASN A 106 1.94 -2.92 -10.95
CA ASN A 106 0.62 -2.47 -11.40
C ASN A 106 0.69 -1.37 -12.48
N TYR A 107 1.85 -0.72 -12.69
CA TYR A 107 2.04 0.41 -13.60
C TYR A 107 3.20 0.17 -14.58
N ASP A 108 3.08 -0.89 -15.39
CA ASP A 108 3.96 -1.23 -16.53
C ASP A 108 5.46 -1.19 -16.21
N GLY A 109 5.84 -1.53 -14.97
CA GLY A 109 7.24 -1.59 -14.56
C GLY A 109 7.83 -0.23 -14.16
N LEU A 110 7.00 0.73 -13.76
CA LEU A 110 7.44 2.04 -13.27
C LEU A 110 8.35 1.89 -12.05
N GLU A 111 9.58 2.39 -12.16
CA GLU A 111 10.60 2.37 -11.10
C GLU A 111 11.01 3.78 -10.65
N ASP A 112 10.85 4.80 -11.51
CA ASP A 112 11.21 6.18 -11.19
C ASP A 112 9.99 6.94 -10.68
N LEU A 113 9.92 7.08 -9.36
CA LEU A 113 8.79 7.69 -8.67
C LEU A 113 9.20 8.35 -7.36
N ASP A 114 8.42 9.33 -6.93
CA ASP A 114 8.47 9.86 -5.57
C ASP A 114 7.38 9.19 -4.72
N MET A 115 7.71 8.77 -3.50
CA MET A 115 6.77 8.14 -2.59
C MET A 115 6.97 8.62 -1.15
N VAL A 116 5.90 9.07 -0.52
CA VAL A 116 5.89 9.53 0.88
C VAL A 116 4.82 8.78 1.66
N GLU A 117 5.19 8.23 2.81
CA GLU A 117 4.27 7.61 3.76
C GLU A 117 3.98 8.56 4.92
N ILE A 118 2.71 8.71 5.25
CA ILE A 118 2.26 9.38 6.46
C ILE A 118 1.86 8.32 7.48
N SER A 119 2.49 8.39 8.63
CA SER A 119 2.20 7.52 9.76
C SER A 119 1.94 8.34 11.02
N HIS A 120 1.41 7.69 12.04
CA HIS A 120 1.12 8.30 13.32
C HIS A 120 1.94 7.61 14.41
N GLU A 121 2.73 8.38 15.12
CA GLU A 121 3.54 7.89 16.24
C GLU A 121 3.36 8.72 17.52
N LYS A 122 3.57 8.07 18.64
CA LYS A 122 3.66 8.76 19.94
C LYS A 122 5.10 9.12 20.26
N VAL A 123 5.41 10.40 20.18
CA VAL A 123 6.71 10.94 20.59
C VAL A 123 6.53 11.68 21.91
N ASN A 124 7.19 11.22 22.99
CA ASN A 124 7.04 11.78 24.34
C ASN A 124 5.57 11.85 24.82
N ASN A 125 4.75 10.84 24.55
CA ASN A 125 3.31 10.78 24.82
C ASN A 125 2.45 11.82 24.09
N VAL A 126 2.97 12.48 23.07
CA VAL A 126 2.22 13.35 22.16
C VAL A 126 2.06 12.66 20.83
N ASP A 127 0.83 12.60 20.34
CA ASP A 127 0.53 12.04 19.03
C ASP A 127 1.06 12.99 17.93
N GLN A 128 1.89 12.49 17.04
CA GLN A 128 2.49 13.24 15.94
C GLN A 128 2.34 12.49 14.64
N PHE A 129 2.08 13.23 13.55
CA PHE A 129 2.20 12.71 12.21
C PHE A 129 3.66 12.73 11.79
N ILE A 130 4.12 11.61 11.25
CA ILE A 130 5.46 11.45 10.72
C ILE A 130 5.35 11.23 9.22
N GLU A 131 6.06 12.06 8.47
CA GLU A 131 6.21 11.95 7.02
C GLU A 131 7.55 11.29 6.74
N GLU A 132 7.53 10.16 6.05
CA GLU A 132 8.72 9.40 5.70
C GLU A 132 8.83 9.28 4.18
N LEU A 133 9.95 9.78 3.62
CA LEU A 133 10.29 9.53 2.23
C LEU A 133 10.66 8.04 2.06
N LYS A 134 9.92 7.34 1.21
CA LYS A 134 10.12 5.91 0.93
C LYS A 134 10.91 5.68 -0.34
N GLU A 135 10.68 6.50 -1.37
CA GLU A 135 11.39 6.42 -2.65
C GLU A 135 11.52 7.81 -3.25
N GLY A 136 12.52 8.03 -4.11
CA GLY A 136 12.74 9.25 -4.85
C GLY A 136 13.11 10.46 -3.99
N THR A 137 12.41 11.58 -4.19
CA THR A 137 12.64 12.87 -3.51
C THR A 137 11.37 13.40 -2.85
N SER A 138 11.51 14.28 -1.85
CA SER A 138 10.37 14.97 -1.23
C SER A 138 10.01 16.28 -1.93
N GLU A 139 10.70 16.68 -2.99
CA GLU A 139 10.59 18.02 -3.57
C GLU A 139 9.16 18.37 -4.00
N PHE A 140 8.52 17.47 -4.73
CA PHE A 140 7.13 17.69 -5.14
C PHE A 140 6.19 17.76 -3.94
N TYR A 141 6.34 16.84 -2.99
CA TYR A 141 5.51 16.80 -1.78
C TYR A 141 5.68 18.05 -0.92
N ASP A 142 6.91 18.57 -0.78
CA ASP A 142 7.17 19.82 -0.05
C ASP A 142 6.56 21.03 -0.74
N ARG A 143 6.57 21.07 -2.07
CA ARG A 143 5.87 22.10 -2.87
C ARG A 143 4.35 22.00 -2.69
N PHE A 144 3.81 20.79 -2.71
CA PHE A 144 2.37 20.56 -2.46
C PHE A 144 1.97 21.00 -1.04
N LYS A 145 2.78 20.72 -0.02
CA LYS A 145 2.56 21.23 1.34
C LYS A 145 2.54 22.76 1.40
N ALA A 146 3.46 23.41 0.72
CA ALA A 146 3.46 24.86 0.63
C ALA A 146 2.17 25.39 -0.01
N PHE A 147 1.73 24.79 -1.12
CA PHE A 147 0.48 25.10 -1.79
C PHE A 147 -0.72 24.98 -0.86
N TYR A 148 -0.97 23.84 -0.25
CA TYR A 148 -2.18 23.66 0.56
C TYR A 148 -2.15 24.42 1.90
N SER A 149 -0.99 24.90 2.33
CA SER A 149 -0.88 25.78 3.52
C SER A 149 -1.37 27.19 3.26
N GLU A 150 -1.48 27.61 2.01
CA GLU A 150 -2.11 28.86 1.61
C GLU A 150 -3.63 28.77 1.75
N LYS A 151 -4.30 29.90 1.82
CA LYS A 151 -5.76 29.92 2.07
C LYS A 151 -6.56 29.90 0.77
N SER A 152 -7.52 28.98 0.71
CA SER A 152 -8.62 28.96 -0.28
C SER A 152 -8.18 28.67 -1.72
N HIS A 153 -8.03 27.41 -2.02
CA HIS A 153 -7.83 26.91 -3.38
C HIS A 153 -9.13 26.38 -3.98
N THR A 154 -9.25 26.49 -5.29
CA THR A 154 -10.34 25.86 -6.06
C THR A 154 -10.04 24.40 -6.33
N LEU A 155 -11.07 23.63 -6.70
CA LEU A 155 -10.91 22.23 -7.12
C LEU A 155 -9.91 22.11 -8.29
N ALA A 156 -10.02 22.98 -9.29
CA ALA A 156 -9.15 22.98 -10.47
C ALA A 156 -7.66 23.25 -10.13
N GLU A 157 -7.38 23.95 -9.05
CA GLU A 157 -6.01 24.15 -8.57
C GLU A 157 -5.49 22.88 -7.88
N TYR A 158 -6.32 22.17 -7.10
CA TYR A 158 -5.92 20.88 -6.52
C TYR A 158 -5.69 19.79 -7.58
N GLU A 159 -6.49 19.79 -8.66
CA GLU A 159 -6.35 18.83 -9.78
C GLU A 159 -5.00 18.96 -10.52
N GLN A 160 -4.27 20.08 -10.35
CA GLN A 160 -2.91 20.24 -10.87
C GLN A 160 -1.85 19.51 -10.03
N TRP A 161 -2.20 19.12 -8.81
CA TRP A 161 -1.27 18.52 -7.85
C TRP A 161 -1.53 17.04 -7.59
N MET A 162 -2.78 16.61 -7.71
CA MET A 162 -3.20 15.27 -7.32
C MET A 162 -4.42 14.79 -8.10
N ASP A 163 -4.61 13.49 -8.21
CA ASP A 163 -5.89 12.92 -8.60
C ASP A 163 -6.92 13.12 -7.48
N VAL A 164 -7.68 14.20 -7.61
CA VAL A 164 -8.69 14.56 -6.60
C VAL A 164 -9.81 13.52 -6.55
N LYS A 165 -10.15 12.88 -7.67
CA LYS A 165 -11.20 11.86 -7.71
C LYS A 165 -10.77 10.62 -6.93
N GLU A 166 -9.54 10.14 -7.15
CA GLU A 166 -9.00 9.03 -6.39
C GLU A 166 -8.93 9.37 -4.89
N TYR A 167 -8.41 10.54 -4.54
CA TYR A 167 -8.35 11.00 -3.16
C TYR A 167 -9.73 11.01 -2.48
N LEU A 168 -10.77 11.53 -3.15
CA LEU A 168 -12.13 11.53 -2.62
C LEU A 168 -12.71 10.11 -2.49
N ASN A 169 -12.37 9.19 -3.39
CA ASN A 169 -12.74 7.79 -3.29
C ASN A 169 -12.09 7.14 -2.05
N VAL A 170 -10.82 7.39 -1.79
CA VAL A 170 -10.13 6.93 -0.58
C VAL A 170 -10.81 7.45 0.69
N ILE A 171 -11.14 8.75 0.74
CA ILE A 171 -11.86 9.36 1.86
C ILE A 171 -13.23 8.70 2.06
N ALA A 172 -14.05 8.67 1.02
CA ALA A 172 -15.41 8.12 1.08
C ALA A 172 -15.41 6.67 1.58
N LEU A 173 -14.45 5.88 1.10
CA LEU A 173 -14.25 4.51 1.49
C LEU A 173 -13.94 4.35 2.97
N ASN A 174 -12.93 5.07 3.44
CA ASN A 174 -12.50 4.99 4.83
C ASN A 174 -13.62 5.41 5.79
N PHE A 175 -14.39 6.43 5.44
CA PHE A 175 -15.60 6.81 6.20
C PHE A 175 -16.69 5.74 6.15
N PHE A 176 -16.96 5.15 5.00
CA PHE A 176 -17.97 4.12 4.84
C PHE A 176 -17.70 2.88 5.72
N TYR A 177 -16.44 2.46 5.79
CA TYR A 177 -16.02 1.33 6.61
C TYR A 177 -15.69 1.69 8.07
N GLY A 178 -15.77 2.97 8.44
CA GLY A 178 -15.49 3.43 9.79
C GLY A 178 -14.03 3.19 10.19
N ASN A 179 -13.08 3.41 9.27
CA ASN A 179 -11.66 3.28 9.58
C ASN A 179 -11.22 4.40 10.53
N ILE A 180 -10.99 4.05 11.79
CA ILE A 180 -10.60 5.00 12.83
C ILE A 180 -9.12 5.43 12.74
N ASP A 181 -8.30 4.70 11.99
CA ASP A 181 -6.88 5.06 11.79
C ASP A 181 -6.71 6.12 10.69
N PHE A 182 -7.73 6.32 9.85
CA PHE A 182 -7.73 7.33 8.80
C PHE A 182 -8.14 8.71 9.36
N PRO A 183 -7.55 9.83 8.88
CA PRO A 183 -6.58 9.97 7.78
C PRO A 183 -5.11 9.97 8.23
N GLY A 184 -4.82 9.75 9.46
CA GLY A 184 -3.52 10.05 10.02
C GLY A 184 -2.53 8.88 10.09
N ASN A 185 -2.84 7.71 9.51
CA ASN A 185 -1.99 6.55 9.63
C ASN A 185 -2.06 5.66 8.39
N ASN A 186 -0.91 5.09 8.00
CA ASN A 186 -0.79 4.18 6.86
C ASN A 186 -1.28 4.77 5.53
N LEU A 187 -1.04 6.06 5.30
CA LEU A 187 -1.38 6.74 4.07
C LEU A 187 -0.11 6.92 3.24
N VAL A 188 -0.16 6.48 1.99
CA VAL A 188 0.95 6.60 1.04
C VAL A 188 0.50 7.49 -0.12
N PHE A 189 1.34 8.48 -0.45
CA PHE A 189 1.24 9.28 -1.65
C PHE A 189 2.40 8.94 -2.57
N TRP A 190 2.12 8.77 -3.84
CA TRP A 190 3.15 8.55 -4.83
C TRP A 190 2.84 9.25 -6.15
N ARG A 191 3.87 9.49 -6.96
CA ARG A 191 3.75 10.01 -8.32
C ARG A 191 4.89 9.48 -9.18
N PRO A 192 4.70 9.31 -10.50
CA PRO A 192 5.82 9.10 -11.40
C PRO A 192 6.72 10.34 -11.43
N ASN A 193 8.02 10.10 -11.61
CA ASN A 193 9.04 11.15 -11.68
C ASN A 193 9.29 11.57 -13.13
N ASP A 194 8.21 11.76 -13.89
CA ASP A 194 8.32 12.23 -15.26
C ASP A 194 8.70 13.72 -15.27
N ASP A 195 9.81 14.04 -15.93
CA ASP A 195 10.30 15.40 -16.16
C ASP A 195 9.35 16.27 -17.02
N ASP A 196 8.18 15.78 -17.41
CA ASP A 196 7.29 16.38 -18.41
C ASP A 196 6.08 17.11 -17.82
N THR A 197 6.10 17.44 -16.52
CA THR A 197 5.13 18.35 -15.90
C THR A 197 5.78 19.63 -15.40
N SER A 198 6.36 20.38 -16.34
CA SER A 198 6.72 21.80 -16.12
C SER A 198 5.59 22.72 -16.57
#